data_b3fceed6f5f898d0373b649e8c9a03c7
#
_entry.id   b3fceed6f5f898d0373b649e8c9a03c7
#
_cell.length_a   1.000
_cell.length_b   1.000
_cell.length_c   1.000
_cell.angle_alpha   90.00
_cell.angle_beta   90.00
_cell.angle_gamma   90.00
#
_symmetry.space_group_name_H-M   'P 1'
#
loop_
_entity.id
_entity.type
_entity.pdbx_description
1 polymer ?
#
loop_
_entity_poly.entity_id
_entity_poly.type
_entity_poly.pdbx_seq_one_letter_code
_entity_poly.pdbx_strand_id
1 'polypeptide(L)'
;YLANDEQERPELDTLPFIVVVIDEFADMMMIVGKKVEELIARIAQKARAAGIHLVLATQRPSVDVITGLIKANIPTRMSFQVSSKIDSRTVLDQGGAEQLLGHGDMLYLPPGSGLPVRVHGAFVDDDEVHRVVSAWKARGEPEYVDDVLNGAEGEHLPGVPTLSEGGAGGGEEGDALFDEAVAFVTENRRVSISSVQRKFKIGYNRAANLVDAMEASGVVSPAGHNGAREVLAPPPPRD
;
A
#
# COMPACT_ATOMS: atom_id res chain seq x y z
N TYR A 1 -22.04 -27.32 -29.65
CA TYR A 1 -23.01 -27.18 -28.55
C TYR A 1 -22.94 -25.77 -28.10
N LEU A 2 -23.78 -24.89 -28.68
CA LEU A 2 -24.00 -23.53 -28.19
C LEU A 2 -25.23 -23.61 -27.30
N ALA A 3 -25.05 -23.60 -26.00
CA ALA A 3 -26.14 -23.39 -25.06
C ALA A 3 -26.65 -21.96 -25.25
N ASN A 4 -27.92 -21.83 -25.61
CA ASN A 4 -28.66 -20.59 -25.56
C ASN A 4 -28.89 -20.23 -24.09
N ASP A 5 -27.93 -19.55 -23.47
CA ASP A 5 -28.18 -18.81 -22.25
C ASP A 5 -28.46 -17.36 -22.65
N GLU A 6 -29.70 -17.08 -22.97
CA GLU A 6 -30.30 -15.74 -22.87
C GLU A 6 -30.45 -15.37 -21.38
N GLN A 7 -29.38 -15.43 -20.62
CA GLN A 7 -29.31 -14.71 -19.35
C GLN A 7 -29.17 -13.25 -19.71
N GLU A 8 -30.17 -12.45 -19.37
CA GLU A 8 -30.12 -11.00 -19.42
C GLU A 8 -28.79 -10.56 -18.77
N ARG A 9 -27.86 -10.12 -19.61
CA ARG A 9 -26.61 -9.55 -19.10
C ARG A 9 -27.00 -8.29 -18.33
N PRO A 10 -26.63 -8.18 -17.05
CA PRO A 10 -26.92 -6.95 -16.31
C PRO A 10 -26.36 -5.76 -17.09
N GLU A 11 -27.17 -4.73 -17.31
CA GLU A 11 -26.68 -3.46 -17.82
C GLU A 11 -25.65 -2.92 -16.82
N LEU A 12 -24.39 -2.88 -17.25
CA LEU A 12 -23.32 -2.33 -16.45
C LEU A 12 -23.23 -0.83 -16.71
N ASP A 13 -23.32 -0.05 -15.66
CA ASP A 13 -23.05 1.38 -15.73
C ASP A 13 -21.60 1.66 -16.12
N THR A 14 -21.41 2.71 -16.89
CA THR A 14 -20.07 3.17 -17.26
C THR A 14 -19.37 3.73 -16.01
N LEU A 15 -18.24 3.12 -15.62
CA LEU A 15 -17.42 3.66 -14.54
C LEU A 15 -16.76 4.98 -14.95
N PRO A 16 -16.74 5.97 -14.06
CA PRO A 16 -16.02 7.23 -14.30
C PRO A 16 -14.50 7.00 -14.33
N PHE A 17 -13.77 7.95 -14.89
CA PHE A 17 -12.31 7.98 -14.73
C PHE A 17 -11.94 8.16 -13.27
N ILE A 18 -10.92 7.44 -12.83
CA ILE A 18 -10.36 7.54 -11.48
C ILE A 18 -8.98 8.18 -11.59
N VAL A 19 -8.75 9.26 -10.85
CA VAL A 19 -7.43 9.90 -10.75
C VAL A 19 -6.93 9.75 -9.32
N VAL A 20 -5.81 9.05 -9.18
CA VAL A 20 -5.14 8.85 -7.89
C VAL A 20 -3.93 9.77 -7.84
N VAL A 21 -3.93 10.69 -6.89
CA VAL A 21 -2.83 11.64 -6.67
C VAL A 21 -2.14 11.30 -5.36
N ILE A 22 -0.82 11.09 -5.41
CA ILE A 22 0.02 10.87 -4.25
C ILE A 22 1.03 12.01 -4.19
N ASP A 23 0.88 12.87 -3.18
CA ASP A 23 1.64 14.11 -3.04
C ASP A 23 3.11 13.86 -2.69
N GLU A 24 3.38 12.99 -1.70
CA GLU A 24 4.75 12.59 -1.36
C GLU A 24 4.89 11.06 -1.36
N PHE A 25 5.30 10.53 -2.51
CA PHE A 25 5.44 9.09 -2.73
C PHE A 25 6.56 8.47 -1.88
N ALA A 26 7.59 9.26 -1.54
CA ALA A 26 8.69 8.78 -0.71
C ALA A 26 8.22 8.32 0.67
N ASP A 27 7.26 9.00 1.28
CA ASP A 27 6.76 8.62 2.60
C ASP A 27 6.07 7.25 2.56
N MET A 28 5.30 6.96 1.51
CA MET A 28 4.71 5.62 1.33
C MET A 28 5.79 4.54 1.13
N MET A 29 6.82 4.84 0.33
CA MET A 29 7.92 3.91 0.08
C MET A 29 8.73 3.65 1.35
N MET A 30 8.92 4.64 2.20
CA MET A 30 9.66 4.50 3.47
C MET A 30 8.88 3.71 4.52
N ILE A 31 7.56 3.85 4.58
CA ILE A 31 6.70 3.19 5.57
C ILE A 31 6.39 1.75 5.17
N VAL A 32 5.99 1.53 3.93
CA VAL A 32 5.45 0.23 3.46
C VAL A 32 6.44 -0.52 2.54
N GLY A 33 7.35 0.21 1.88
CA GLY A 33 8.43 -0.35 1.08
C GLY A 33 7.98 -1.10 -0.17
N LYS A 34 8.61 -2.25 -0.44
CA LYS A 34 8.42 -3.03 -1.69
C LYS A 34 6.97 -3.39 -2.01
N LYS A 35 6.12 -3.52 -1.01
CA LYS A 35 4.71 -3.86 -1.22
C LYS A 35 3.95 -2.74 -1.94
N VAL A 36 4.21 -1.49 -1.60
CA VAL A 36 3.64 -0.33 -2.32
C VAL A 36 4.17 -0.29 -3.75
N GLU A 37 5.47 -0.50 -3.93
CA GLU A 37 6.08 -0.55 -5.26
C GLU A 37 5.38 -1.55 -6.19
N GLU A 38 5.17 -2.78 -5.71
CA GLU A 38 4.48 -3.84 -6.45
C GLU A 38 3.01 -3.49 -6.75
N LEU A 39 2.29 -2.91 -5.79
CA LEU A 39 0.89 -2.52 -5.98
C LEU A 39 0.75 -1.39 -7.00
N ILE A 40 1.59 -0.35 -6.91
CA ILE A 40 1.62 0.75 -7.87
C ILE A 40 1.96 0.23 -9.28
N ALA A 41 2.96 -0.65 -9.40
CA ALA A 41 3.30 -1.26 -10.69
C ALA A 41 2.11 -2.06 -11.27
N ARG A 42 1.40 -2.83 -10.46
CA ARG A 42 0.20 -3.57 -10.87
C ARG A 42 -0.94 -2.65 -11.33
N ILE A 43 -1.19 -1.58 -10.59
CA ILE A 43 -2.19 -0.57 -10.98
C ILE A 43 -1.79 0.06 -12.30
N ALA A 44 -0.55 0.51 -12.44
CA ALA A 44 -0.07 1.15 -13.67
C ALA A 44 -0.15 0.24 -14.90
N GLN A 45 0.08 -1.08 -14.72
CA GLN A 45 0.00 -2.06 -15.80
C GLN A 45 -1.44 -2.39 -16.22
N LYS A 46 -2.33 -2.60 -15.24
CA LYS A 46 -3.67 -3.14 -15.48
C LYS A 46 -4.76 -2.09 -15.59
N ALA A 47 -4.62 -1.00 -14.87
CA ALA A 47 -5.67 0.00 -14.70
C ALA A 47 -5.75 1.03 -15.83
N ARG A 48 -4.73 1.11 -16.70
CA ARG A 48 -4.72 2.01 -17.85
C ARG A 48 -5.97 1.82 -18.75
N ALA A 49 -6.30 0.56 -19.04
CA ALA A 49 -7.46 0.25 -19.87
C ALA A 49 -8.79 0.53 -19.16
N ALA A 50 -8.80 0.56 -17.83
CA ALA A 50 -9.96 0.88 -17.00
C ALA A 50 -10.13 2.39 -16.74
N GLY A 51 -9.26 3.24 -17.29
CA GLY A 51 -9.34 4.70 -17.11
C GLY A 51 -8.89 5.16 -15.72
N ILE A 52 -7.97 4.42 -15.07
CA ILE A 52 -7.36 4.83 -13.81
C ILE A 52 -6.01 5.50 -14.10
N HIS A 53 -5.86 6.73 -13.64
CA HIS A 53 -4.69 7.57 -13.85
C HIS A 53 -3.94 7.78 -12.53
N LEU A 54 -2.61 7.67 -12.57
CA LEU A 54 -1.76 7.86 -11.41
C LEU A 54 -0.92 9.13 -11.59
N VAL A 55 -0.91 9.99 -10.57
CA VAL A 55 0.00 11.13 -10.43
C VAL A 55 0.82 10.92 -9.16
N LEU A 56 2.09 10.55 -9.32
CA LEU A 56 3.01 10.33 -8.21
C LEU A 56 3.98 11.50 -8.14
N ALA A 57 3.98 12.21 -7.02
CA ALA A 57 4.89 13.31 -6.77
C ALA A 57 5.82 12.98 -5.59
N THR A 58 7.02 13.56 -5.59
CA THR A 58 7.95 13.46 -4.46
C THR A 58 8.94 14.62 -4.47
N GLN A 59 9.29 15.12 -3.30
CA GLN A 59 10.37 16.07 -3.09
C GLN A 59 11.70 15.36 -2.76
N ARG A 60 11.70 14.02 -2.70
CA ARG A 60 12.87 13.19 -2.37
C ARG A 60 13.19 12.22 -3.50
N PRO A 61 13.79 12.70 -4.61
CA PRO A 61 14.05 11.86 -5.78
C PRO A 61 15.27 10.94 -5.56
N SER A 62 15.14 9.96 -4.67
CA SER A 62 16.15 8.95 -4.44
C SER A 62 15.91 7.69 -5.28
N VAL A 63 16.94 6.87 -5.46
CA VAL A 63 16.85 5.60 -6.20
C VAL A 63 15.96 4.58 -5.49
N ASP A 64 15.80 4.70 -4.18
CA ASP A 64 14.94 3.84 -3.37
C ASP A 64 13.45 4.21 -3.50
N VAL A 65 13.15 5.42 -3.95
CA VAL A 65 11.80 5.93 -4.18
C VAL A 65 11.43 5.78 -5.65
N ILE A 66 12.29 6.24 -6.57
CA ILE A 66 12.08 6.18 -8.01
C ILE A 66 12.85 4.99 -8.59
N THR A 67 12.33 3.81 -8.26
CA THR A 67 12.96 2.53 -8.61
C THR A 67 12.82 2.20 -10.10
N GLY A 68 13.57 1.20 -10.55
CA GLY A 68 13.46 0.69 -11.93
C GLY A 68 12.07 0.15 -12.24
N LEU A 69 11.38 -0.46 -11.26
CA LEU A 69 10.03 -1.00 -11.43
C LEU A 69 9.01 0.13 -11.61
N ILE A 70 9.11 1.21 -10.82
CA ILE A 70 8.26 2.41 -10.98
C ILE A 70 8.50 3.05 -12.35
N LYS A 71 9.75 3.27 -12.76
CA LYS A 71 10.08 3.87 -14.06
C LYS A 71 9.57 3.07 -15.25
N ALA A 72 9.63 1.74 -15.16
CA ALA A 72 9.14 0.87 -16.23
C ALA A 72 7.62 0.95 -16.43
N ASN A 73 6.87 1.20 -15.36
CA ASN A 73 5.41 1.21 -15.39
C ASN A 73 4.79 2.60 -15.45
N ILE A 74 5.55 3.63 -15.07
CA ILE A 74 5.16 5.05 -15.18
C ILE A 74 6.17 5.74 -16.10
N PRO A 75 6.00 5.62 -17.42
CA PRO A 75 6.99 6.08 -18.38
C PRO A 75 6.99 7.60 -18.58
N THR A 76 5.90 8.28 -18.28
CA THR A 76 5.83 9.74 -18.32
C THR A 76 6.46 10.31 -17.08
N ARG A 77 7.45 11.18 -17.24
CA ARG A 77 8.16 11.77 -16.11
C ARG A 77 8.34 13.27 -16.29
N MET A 78 8.28 13.98 -15.18
CA MET A 78 8.50 15.42 -15.12
C MET A 78 9.46 15.71 -13.97
N SER A 79 10.37 16.65 -14.17
CA SER A 79 11.24 17.16 -13.12
C SER A 79 11.27 18.68 -13.18
N PHE A 80 10.93 19.30 -12.08
CA PHE A 80 11.27 20.69 -11.81
C PHE A 80 12.75 20.80 -11.43
N GLN A 81 13.19 22.00 -11.08
CA GLN A 81 14.58 22.21 -10.64
C GLN A 81 14.93 21.30 -9.45
N VAL A 82 16.05 20.62 -9.54
CA VAL A 82 16.61 19.78 -8.49
C VAL A 82 17.99 20.27 -8.05
N SER A 83 18.43 19.79 -6.87
CA SER A 83 19.68 20.25 -6.26
C SER A 83 20.93 19.73 -6.96
N SER A 84 20.83 18.56 -7.59
CA SER A 84 22.00 17.88 -8.15
C SER A 84 21.70 17.18 -9.49
N LYS A 85 22.75 16.95 -10.25
CA LYS A 85 22.71 16.12 -11.46
C LYS A 85 22.34 14.66 -11.16
N ILE A 86 22.60 14.18 -9.94
CA ILE A 86 22.23 12.84 -9.50
C ILE A 86 20.72 12.75 -9.39
N ASP A 87 20.07 13.73 -8.79
CA ASP A 87 18.61 13.80 -8.67
C ASP A 87 17.93 13.85 -10.04
N SER A 88 18.46 14.67 -10.96
CA SER A 88 18.00 14.73 -12.35
C SER A 88 18.06 13.35 -13.01
N ARG A 89 19.18 12.64 -12.86
CA ARG A 89 19.33 11.29 -13.42
C ARG A 89 18.42 10.27 -12.75
N THR A 90 18.16 10.42 -11.46
CA THR A 90 17.22 9.54 -10.76
C THR A 90 15.81 9.65 -11.35
N VAL A 91 15.35 10.86 -11.67
CA VAL A 91 14.02 11.07 -12.25
C VAL A 91 14.00 10.79 -13.75
N LEU A 92 14.91 11.40 -14.51
CA LEU A 92 14.84 11.49 -15.98
C LEU A 92 15.80 10.53 -16.71
N ASP A 93 16.60 9.75 -15.98
CA ASP A 93 17.72 8.95 -16.48
C ASP A 93 18.84 9.79 -17.13
N GLN A 94 18.75 11.11 -17.06
CA GLN A 94 19.73 12.05 -17.62
C GLN A 94 19.79 13.34 -16.78
N GLY A 95 20.90 14.08 -16.91
CA GLY A 95 21.06 15.39 -16.30
C GLY A 95 20.26 16.47 -17.03
N GLY A 96 20.21 17.65 -16.42
CA GLY A 96 19.59 18.85 -16.98
C GLY A 96 18.61 19.54 -16.06
N ALA A 97 17.90 18.80 -15.20
CA ALA A 97 16.96 19.42 -14.27
C ALA A 97 17.64 20.27 -13.18
N GLU A 98 18.92 20.01 -12.89
CA GLU A 98 19.75 20.86 -12.01
C GLU A 98 20.05 22.24 -12.59
N GLN A 99 19.83 22.43 -13.87
CA GLN A 99 20.10 23.69 -14.58
C GLN A 99 18.84 24.52 -14.84
N LEU A 100 17.67 24.04 -14.39
CA LEU A 100 16.41 24.74 -14.54
C LEU A 100 16.38 26.00 -13.67
N LEU A 101 15.54 26.96 -14.06
CA LEU A 101 15.46 28.28 -13.44
C LEU A 101 14.57 28.34 -12.21
N GLY A 102 13.84 27.25 -11.89
CA GLY A 102 12.76 27.29 -10.88
C GLY A 102 11.47 27.92 -11.39
N HIS A 103 10.57 28.25 -10.48
CA HIS A 103 9.31 28.95 -10.77
C HIS A 103 8.47 28.33 -11.91
N GLY A 104 8.38 27.00 -11.94
CA GLY A 104 7.60 26.29 -12.96
C GLY A 104 8.39 25.84 -14.19
N ASP A 105 9.68 26.18 -14.28
CA ASP A 105 10.56 25.66 -15.32
C ASP A 105 10.82 24.17 -15.09
N MET A 106 10.51 23.32 -16.07
CA MET A 106 10.58 21.87 -15.92
C MET A 106 11.08 21.16 -17.18
N LEU A 107 11.57 19.94 -17.00
CA LEU A 107 11.81 18.98 -18.05
C LEU A 107 10.68 17.93 -18.06
N TYR A 108 10.05 17.77 -19.20
CA TYR A 108 9.02 16.79 -19.47
C TYR A 108 9.56 15.69 -20.37
N LEU A 109 9.51 14.44 -19.88
CA LEU A 109 9.90 13.26 -20.65
C LEU A 109 8.64 12.49 -21.03
N PRO A 110 8.19 12.59 -22.30
CA PRO A 110 7.03 11.85 -22.77
C PRO A 110 7.30 10.35 -22.86
N PRO A 111 6.26 9.51 -22.77
CA PRO A 111 6.41 8.06 -22.90
C PRO A 111 7.00 7.69 -24.26
N GLY A 112 7.96 6.76 -24.27
CA GLY A 112 8.61 6.30 -25.51
C GLY A 112 9.65 7.25 -26.09
N SER A 113 9.90 8.41 -25.47
CA SER A 113 10.97 9.32 -25.87
C SER A 113 12.19 9.15 -24.99
N GLY A 114 13.38 9.22 -25.58
CA GLY A 114 14.65 9.31 -24.86
C GLY A 114 15.10 10.73 -24.53
N LEU A 115 14.41 11.75 -25.07
CA LEU A 115 14.79 13.16 -24.93
C LEU A 115 13.67 13.94 -24.22
N PRO A 116 14.00 14.65 -23.12
CA PRO A 116 13.05 15.51 -22.45
C PRO A 116 12.83 16.80 -23.25
N VAL A 117 11.64 17.33 -23.12
CA VAL A 117 11.25 18.64 -23.66
C VAL A 117 11.23 19.63 -22.49
N ARG A 118 11.88 20.77 -22.65
CA ARG A 118 11.81 21.84 -21.65
C ARG A 118 10.47 22.56 -21.81
N VAL A 119 9.74 22.64 -20.72
CA VAL A 119 8.44 23.31 -20.62
C VAL A 119 8.49 24.30 -19.48
N HIS A 120 7.93 25.48 -19.68
CA HIS A 120 7.82 26.47 -18.62
C HIS A 120 6.35 26.52 -18.13
N GLY A 121 6.08 25.91 -16.97
CA GLY A 121 4.81 26.01 -16.28
C GLY A 121 4.66 27.35 -15.57
N ALA A 122 3.43 27.77 -15.35
CA ALA A 122 3.18 28.95 -14.52
C ALA A 122 3.60 28.67 -13.07
N PHE A 123 4.20 29.67 -12.43
CA PHE A 123 4.36 29.64 -10.99
C PHE A 123 3.00 29.87 -10.34
N VAL A 124 2.67 29.05 -9.32
CA VAL A 124 1.44 29.14 -8.55
C VAL A 124 1.82 29.45 -7.12
N ASP A 125 1.35 30.55 -6.55
CA ASP A 125 1.59 30.91 -5.18
C ASP A 125 0.54 30.32 -4.22
N ASP A 126 0.79 30.43 -2.92
CA ASP A 126 -0.09 29.89 -1.89
C ASP A 126 -1.49 30.54 -1.92
N ASP A 127 -1.57 31.84 -2.20
CA ASP A 127 -2.85 32.54 -2.29
C ASP A 127 -3.67 32.05 -3.50
N GLU A 128 -3.03 31.70 -4.60
CA GLU A 128 -3.70 31.10 -5.77
C GLU A 128 -4.22 29.72 -5.44
N VAL A 129 -3.44 28.89 -4.76
CA VAL A 129 -3.88 27.57 -4.28
C VAL A 129 -5.10 27.71 -3.39
N HIS A 130 -5.05 28.61 -2.39
CA HIS A 130 -6.18 28.85 -1.49
C HIS A 130 -7.44 29.32 -2.23
N ARG A 131 -7.30 30.22 -3.24
CA ARG A 131 -8.44 30.64 -4.06
C ARG A 131 -9.08 29.50 -4.83
N VAL A 132 -8.27 28.64 -5.44
CA VAL A 132 -8.76 27.45 -6.18
C VAL A 132 -9.47 26.50 -5.23
N VAL A 133 -8.85 26.15 -4.11
CA VAL A 133 -9.45 25.25 -3.10
C VAL A 133 -10.78 25.83 -2.57
N SER A 134 -10.83 27.12 -2.25
CA SER A 134 -12.05 27.78 -1.80
C SER A 134 -13.16 27.76 -2.85
N ALA A 135 -12.82 27.99 -4.11
CA ALA A 135 -13.77 27.93 -5.21
C ALA A 135 -14.35 26.52 -5.43
N TRP A 136 -13.54 25.48 -5.21
CA TRP A 136 -14.03 24.11 -5.26
C TRP A 136 -14.90 23.74 -4.07
N LYS A 137 -14.51 24.09 -2.86
CA LYS A 137 -15.32 23.90 -1.65
C LYS A 137 -16.69 24.58 -1.74
N ALA A 138 -16.76 25.73 -2.37
CA ALA A 138 -18.03 26.43 -2.58
C ALA A 138 -19.00 25.72 -3.56
N ARG A 139 -18.52 24.74 -4.33
CA ARG A 139 -19.35 23.99 -5.30
C ARG A 139 -20.07 22.80 -4.68
N GLY A 140 -19.59 22.27 -3.57
CA GLY A 140 -20.20 21.13 -2.88
C GLY A 140 -19.24 20.51 -1.87
N GLU A 141 -19.81 19.68 -1.01
CA GLU A 141 -19.05 18.86 -0.08
C GLU A 141 -18.50 17.62 -0.79
N PRO A 142 -17.37 17.06 -0.33
CA PRO A 142 -16.84 15.83 -0.88
C PRO A 142 -17.71 14.64 -0.50
N GLU A 143 -17.95 13.74 -1.44
CA GLU A 143 -18.56 12.44 -1.19
C GLU A 143 -17.45 11.43 -0.89
N TYR A 144 -17.30 11.07 0.38
CA TYR A 144 -16.30 10.08 0.80
C TYR A 144 -16.85 8.66 0.62
N VAL A 145 -15.97 7.76 0.20
CA VAL A 145 -16.27 6.32 0.14
C VAL A 145 -15.77 5.71 1.44
N ASP A 146 -16.67 5.48 2.39
CA ASP A 146 -16.34 4.98 3.74
C ASP A 146 -15.67 3.61 3.71
N ASP A 147 -16.02 2.75 2.76
CA ASP A 147 -15.43 1.42 2.58
C ASP A 147 -13.91 1.46 2.33
N VAL A 148 -13.39 2.55 1.75
CA VAL A 148 -11.94 2.71 1.55
C VAL A 148 -11.21 2.92 2.88
N LEU A 149 -11.86 3.58 3.85
CA LEU A 149 -11.30 3.86 5.18
C LEU A 149 -11.42 2.66 6.11
N ASN A 150 -12.51 1.91 5.99
CA ASN A 150 -12.80 0.75 6.85
C ASN A 150 -12.09 -0.53 6.38
N GLY A 151 -11.39 -0.47 5.23
CA GLY A 151 -10.84 -1.65 4.57
C GLY A 151 -11.95 -2.53 3.97
N ALA A 152 -11.64 -3.24 2.92
CA ALA A 152 -12.57 -4.24 2.37
C ALA A 152 -12.65 -5.41 3.36
N GLU A 153 -13.61 -5.37 4.28
CA GLU A 153 -13.91 -6.51 5.14
C GLU A 153 -14.38 -7.68 4.25
N GLY A 154 -13.54 -8.68 4.11
CA GLY A 154 -13.97 -10.04 3.82
C GLY A 154 -14.10 -10.47 2.36
N GLU A 155 -13.98 -9.68 1.33
CA GLU A 155 -13.94 -10.21 -0.02
C GLU A 155 -12.52 -10.51 -0.50
N HIS A 156 -12.17 -11.78 -0.47
CA HIS A 156 -11.01 -12.33 -1.16
C HIS A 156 -11.19 -12.14 -2.67
N LEU A 157 -10.73 -11.02 -3.19
CA LEU A 157 -10.61 -10.85 -4.65
C LEU A 157 -9.54 -11.82 -5.15
N PRO A 158 -9.87 -12.75 -6.07
CA PRO A 158 -8.91 -13.71 -6.60
C PRO A 158 -7.71 -12.99 -7.20
N GLY A 159 -6.52 -13.25 -6.66
CA GLY A 159 -5.25 -12.69 -7.15
C GLY A 159 -4.84 -11.35 -6.55
N VAL A 160 -5.55 -10.82 -5.56
CA VAL A 160 -5.08 -9.73 -4.72
C VAL A 160 -4.48 -10.35 -3.46
N PRO A 161 -3.18 -10.18 -3.17
CA PRO A 161 -2.65 -10.54 -1.87
C PRO A 161 -3.37 -9.68 -0.84
N THR A 162 -4.06 -10.31 0.11
CA THR A 162 -4.57 -9.60 1.28
C THR A 162 -3.41 -8.86 1.93
N LEU A 163 -3.61 -7.58 2.17
CA LEU A 163 -2.77 -6.81 3.07
C LEU A 163 -3.06 -7.34 4.47
N SER A 164 -2.46 -8.48 4.83
CA SER A 164 -2.41 -8.86 6.23
C SER A 164 -1.56 -7.79 6.91
N GLU A 165 -2.23 -6.93 7.63
CA GLU A 165 -1.65 -5.89 8.46
C GLU A 165 -0.60 -6.50 9.38
N GLY A 166 0.66 -6.20 9.08
CA GLY A 166 1.69 -6.16 10.09
C GLY A 166 1.68 -4.74 10.64
N GLY A 167 0.84 -4.46 11.62
CA GLY A 167 0.75 -3.13 12.21
C GLY A 167 0.18 -3.24 13.61
N ALA A 168 0.94 -2.80 14.57
CA ALA A 168 0.53 -2.62 15.95
C ALA A 168 -0.66 -1.65 16.04
N GLY A 169 -1.70 -2.04 16.81
CA GLY A 169 -2.74 -1.08 17.20
C GLY A 169 -4.03 -1.81 17.60
N GLY A 170 -4.25 -1.94 18.89
CA GLY A 170 -5.34 -2.62 19.55
C GLY A 170 -6.73 -2.17 19.11
N GLY A 171 -7.58 -3.14 19.00
CA GLY A 171 -9.03 -3.09 18.92
C GLY A 171 -9.55 -4.50 19.12
N GLU A 172 -10.36 -4.69 20.12
CA GLU A 172 -10.91 -5.96 20.60
C GLU A 172 -11.73 -6.68 19.52
N GLU A 173 -11.05 -7.58 18.76
CA GLU A 173 -11.65 -8.78 18.20
C GLU A 173 -10.48 -9.73 17.91
N GLY A 174 -10.28 -10.70 18.82
CA GLY A 174 -9.20 -11.67 18.75
C GLY A 174 -9.30 -12.54 17.50
N ASP A 175 -8.15 -12.94 16.93
CA ASP A 175 -8.08 -13.91 15.83
C ASP A 175 -9.01 -15.09 16.15
N ALA A 176 -9.91 -15.43 15.22
CA ALA A 176 -10.90 -16.49 15.38
C ALA A 176 -10.29 -17.85 15.82
N LEU A 177 -8.98 -18.02 15.63
CA LEU A 177 -8.23 -19.20 16.09
C LEU A 177 -7.60 -19.02 17.48
N PHE A 178 -7.78 -17.85 18.12
CA PHE A 178 -7.09 -17.59 19.39
C PHE A 178 -7.48 -18.57 20.48
N ASP A 179 -8.77 -18.78 20.70
CA ASP A 179 -9.26 -19.70 21.73
C ASP A 179 -8.84 -21.16 21.48
N GLU A 180 -8.90 -21.60 20.21
CA GLU A 180 -8.43 -22.94 19.84
C GLU A 180 -6.92 -23.07 20.00
N ALA A 181 -6.16 -22.01 19.72
CA ALA A 181 -4.72 -21.99 19.89
C ALA A 181 -4.33 -21.98 21.39
N VAL A 182 -5.07 -21.26 22.24
CA VAL A 182 -4.93 -21.29 23.69
C VAL A 182 -5.20 -22.70 24.24
N ALA A 183 -6.31 -23.33 23.82
CA ALA A 183 -6.63 -24.69 24.21
C ALA A 183 -5.51 -25.67 23.83
N PHE A 184 -5.05 -25.61 22.58
CA PHE A 184 -3.96 -26.45 22.07
C PHE A 184 -2.65 -26.30 22.89
N VAL A 185 -2.26 -25.04 23.18
CA VAL A 185 -1.02 -24.75 23.91
C VAL A 185 -1.11 -25.18 25.37
N THR A 186 -2.25 -24.95 26.01
CA THR A 186 -2.47 -25.32 27.43
C THR A 186 -2.60 -26.83 27.64
N GLU A 187 -3.23 -27.55 26.69
CA GLU A 187 -3.27 -29.03 26.72
C GLU A 187 -1.89 -29.64 26.56
N ASN A 188 -1.10 -29.16 25.61
CA ASN A 188 0.23 -29.70 25.31
C ASN A 188 1.31 -29.21 26.27
N ARG A 189 1.03 -28.21 27.10
CA ARG A 189 2.00 -27.59 28.05
C ARG A 189 3.29 -27.14 27.34
N ARG A 190 3.20 -26.83 26.07
CA ARG A 190 4.32 -26.37 25.23
C ARG A 190 3.84 -25.37 24.20
N VAL A 191 4.58 -24.29 24.05
CA VAL A 191 4.33 -23.27 23.04
C VAL A 191 5.57 -23.07 22.18
N SER A 192 5.38 -23.06 20.87
CA SER A 192 6.33 -22.53 19.90
C SER A 192 5.57 -22.07 18.66
N ILE A 193 6.06 -21.02 18.01
CA ILE A 193 5.46 -20.50 16.77
C ILE A 193 5.31 -21.63 15.74
N SER A 194 6.33 -22.48 15.59
CA SER A 194 6.30 -23.60 14.65
C SER A 194 5.28 -24.70 15.02
N SER A 195 4.95 -24.88 16.29
CA SER A 195 3.92 -25.85 16.70
C SER A 195 2.52 -25.34 16.38
N VAL A 196 2.24 -24.07 16.64
CA VAL A 196 0.99 -23.39 16.30
C VAL A 196 0.80 -23.35 14.78
N GLN A 197 1.84 -22.95 14.05
CA GLN A 197 1.84 -22.92 12.59
C GLN A 197 1.44 -24.29 11.99
N ARG A 198 2.05 -25.36 12.44
CA ARG A 198 1.79 -26.72 11.93
C ARG A 198 0.40 -27.23 12.33
N LYS A 199 -0.03 -26.96 13.55
CA LYS A 199 -1.33 -27.43 14.07
C LYS A 199 -2.49 -26.80 13.28
N PHE A 200 -2.43 -25.48 13.07
CA PHE A 200 -3.51 -24.71 12.44
C PHE A 200 -3.30 -24.50 10.92
N LYS A 201 -2.17 -24.99 10.37
CA LYS A 201 -1.80 -24.81 8.94
C LYS A 201 -1.83 -23.36 8.48
N ILE A 202 -1.38 -22.44 9.33
CA ILE A 202 -1.32 -21.00 9.12
C ILE A 202 0.10 -20.53 8.79
N GLY A 203 0.23 -19.30 8.25
CA GLY A 203 1.53 -18.69 8.01
C GLY A 203 2.29 -18.36 9.29
N TYR A 204 3.63 -18.28 9.19
CA TYR A 204 4.52 -18.00 10.32
C TYR A 204 4.11 -16.73 11.09
N ASN A 205 3.82 -15.62 10.37
CA ASN A 205 3.46 -14.34 10.98
C ASN A 205 2.16 -14.43 11.79
N ARG A 206 1.13 -15.12 11.28
CA ARG A 206 -0.12 -15.33 12.02
C ARG A 206 0.08 -16.19 13.25
N ALA A 207 0.91 -17.23 13.16
CA ALA A 207 1.27 -18.05 14.30
C ALA A 207 2.07 -17.27 15.34
N ALA A 208 2.97 -16.38 14.92
CA ALA A 208 3.71 -15.48 15.80
C ALA A 208 2.76 -14.51 16.53
N ASN A 209 1.85 -13.85 15.81
CA ASN A 209 0.87 -12.94 16.40
C ASN A 209 -0.04 -13.65 17.43
N LEU A 210 -0.48 -14.88 17.15
CA LEU A 210 -1.25 -15.68 18.12
C LEU A 210 -0.45 -15.96 19.39
N VAL A 211 0.83 -16.31 19.27
CA VAL A 211 1.70 -16.56 20.42
C VAL A 211 1.99 -15.28 21.21
N ASP A 212 2.17 -14.15 20.53
CA ASP A 212 2.38 -12.86 21.17
C ASP A 212 1.09 -12.34 21.87
N ALA A 213 -0.08 -12.61 21.28
CA ALA A 213 -1.37 -12.33 21.92
C ALA A 213 -1.58 -13.20 23.18
N MET A 214 -1.15 -14.47 23.14
CA MET A 214 -1.15 -15.34 24.34
C MET A 214 -0.19 -14.84 25.44
N GLU A 215 0.94 -14.24 25.06
CA GLU A 215 1.86 -13.60 25.99
C GLU A 215 1.22 -12.36 26.63
N ALA A 216 0.61 -11.49 25.81
CA ALA A 216 -0.10 -10.30 26.27
C ALA A 216 -1.27 -10.64 27.21
N SER A 217 -1.97 -11.76 26.96
CA SER A 217 -3.09 -12.25 27.77
C SER A 217 -2.64 -13.06 29.00
N GLY A 218 -1.32 -13.25 29.23
CA GLY A 218 -0.80 -13.99 30.36
C GLY A 218 -0.98 -15.52 30.30
N VAL A 219 -1.32 -16.04 29.11
CA VAL A 219 -1.42 -17.50 28.88
C VAL A 219 -0.04 -18.16 28.85
N VAL A 220 0.93 -17.45 28.30
CA VAL A 220 2.33 -17.88 28.23
C VAL A 220 3.26 -16.79 28.75
N SER A 221 4.48 -17.19 29.19
CA SER A 221 5.49 -16.27 29.70
C SER A 221 6.14 -15.48 28.54
N PRO A 222 6.76 -14.32 28.84
CA PRO A 222 7.67 -13.67 27.91
C PRO A 222 8.77 -14.62 27.40
N ALA A 223 9.24 -14.36 26.18
CA ALA A 223 10.31 -15.15 25.59
C ALA A 223 11.59 -15.05 26.43
N GLY A 224 12.12 -16.18 26.88
CA GLY A 224 13.42 -16.26 27.57
C GLY A 224 14.61 -16.04 26.62
N HIS A 225 15.83 -16.03 27.17
CA HIS A 225 17.08 -15.81 26.41
C HIS A 225 17.30 -16.77 25.23
N ASN A 226 16.69 -17.95 25.28
CA ASN A 226 16.75 -18.96 24.22
C ASN A 226 15.47 -18.98 23.35
N GLY A 227 14.59 -17.98 23.48
CA GLY A 227 13.32 -17.90 22.75
C GLY A 227 12.24 -18.87 23.23
N ALA A 228 12.50 -19.63 24.31
CA ALA A 228 11.50 -20.51 24.92
C ALA A 228 10.53 -19.68 25.77
N ARG A 229 9.24 -20.07 25.72
CA ARG A 229 8.17 -19.53 26.55
C ARG A 229 7.56 -20.66 27.37
N GLU A 230 7.11 -20.36 28.58
CA GLU A 230 6.43 -21.31 29.46
C GLU A 230 4.93 -21.10 29.44
N VAL A 231 4.15 -22.17 29.51
CA VAL A 231 2.68 -22.10 29.57
C VAL A 231 2.24 -21.88 31.00
N LEU A 232 1.67 -20.72 31.28
CA LEU A 232 1.24 -20.28 32.62
C LEU A 232 -0.20 -20.69 32.90
N ALA A 233 -1.08 -20.64 31.92
CA ALA A 233 -2.49 -20.96 32.10
C ALA A 233 -2.73 -22.47 32.37
N PRO A 234 -3.74 -22.84 33.19
CA PRO A 234 -4.12 -24.23 33.41
C PRO A 234 -4.72 -24.85 32.14
N PRO A 235 -4.70 -26.19 31.99
CA PRO A 235 -5.38 -26.85 30.86
C PRO A 235 -6.90 -26.64 30.99
N PRO A 236 -7.64 -26.67 29.86
CA PRO A 236 -9.08 -26.54 29.88
C PRO A 236 -9.72 -27.69 30.68
N PRO A 237 -10.87 -27.47 31.34
CA PRO A 237 -11.56 -28.53 32.06
C PRO A 237 -11.90 -29.66 31.07
N ARG A 238 -11.64 -30.90 31.47
CA ARG A 238 -12.07 -32.08 30.69
C ARG A 238 -13.52 -32.37 31.05
N ASP A 239 -14.40 -32.27 30.08
CA ASP A 239 -15.76 -32.81 30.16
C ASP A 239 -15.74 -34.35 30.22
#